data_6194e3e8930a7c01425855a491f2231e
#
_entry.id   6194e3e8930a7c01425855a491f2231e
#
_cell.length_a   1.000
_cell.length_b   1.000
_cell.length_c   1.000
_cell.angle_alpha   90.00
_cell.angle_beta   90.00
_cell.angle_gamma   90.00
#
_symmetry.space_group_name_H-M   'P 1'
#
loop_
_entity.id
_entity.type
_entity.pdbx_description
1 polymer ?
#
loop_
_entity_poly.entity_id
_entity_poly.type
_entity_poly.pdbx_seq_one_letter_code
_entity_poly.pdbx_strand_id
1 'polypeptide(L)'
;FLHHAGRKDFFDTLRQRETAAFSDILGGIVMKLTWLGHACFLLEEDGYRIVLDPYTGVAGYPPLHIQAHAVFCSHGHFDHHATDCVELLPERESPFTVREIETFHDDRGGALRGTNTVRIFTAGGLSVAHLGDLGHQLTVEQAAAIGPVDAVLVPVGGVYTVDAAGAKAVCDALHPRCVVPMHYHHAPYGLTEVDSVEPFLELWPAEEVHHLQGAAFELTEQTTGVMVPSF
;
A
#
# COMPACT_ATOMS: atom_id res chain seq x y z
N PHE A 1 30.36 35.41 0.76
CA PHE A 1 29.17 34.62 0.29
C PHE A 1 29.44 33.11 0.46
N LEU A 2 29.36 32.57 1.66
CA LEU A 2 29.39 31.14 1.94
C LEU A 2 28.94 30.94 3.40
N HIS A 3 27.63 30.87 3.69
CA HIS A 3 27.11 30.40 4.99
C HIS A 3 25.56 30.33 4.99
N HIS A 4 24.94 29.53 4.11
CA HIS A 4 23.49 29.31 4.23
C HIS A 4 23.03 27.86 3.88
N ALA A 5 23.87 27.01 3.31
CA ALA A 5 23.50 25.63 2.96
C ALA A 5 23.56 24.64 4.14
N GLY A 6 24.51 24.79 5.04
CA GLY A 6 24.74 23.80 6.12
C GLY A 6 23.76 23.83 7.30
N ARG A 7 22.88 24.83 7.40
CA ARG A 7 21.93 24.95 8.52
C ARG A 7 20.63 24.14 8.28
N LYS A 8 20.20 24.05 7.04
CA LYS A 8 18.96 23.33 6.69
C LYS A 8 19.12 21.82 6.87
N ASP A 9 20.23 21.26 6.38
CA ASP A 9 20.54 19.84 6.48
C ASP A 9 20.74 19.37 7.94
N PHE A 10 21.29 20.25 8.79
CA PHE A 10 21.49 19.95 10.20
C PHE A 10 20.18 19.91 11.00
N PHE A 11 19.23 20.81 10.72
CA PHE A 11 17.92 20.82 11.38
C PHE A 11 17.00 19.70 10.86
N ASP A 12 17.09 19.31 9.59
CA ASP A 12 16.36 18.17 9.03
C ASP A 12 16.89 16.84 9.59
N THR A 13 18.20 16.72 9.77
CA THR A 13 18.83 15.56 10.42
C THR A 13 18.50 15.46 11.92
N LEU A 14 18.39 16.59 12.62
CA LEU A 14 17.98 16.61 14.04
C LEU A 14 16.50 16.28 14.18
N ARG A 15 15.62 16.79 13.30
CA ARG A 15 14.20 16.48 13.30
C ARG A 15 13.93 14.99 13.02
N GLN A 16 14.68 14.39 12.08
CA GLN A 16 14.61 12.94 11.81
C GLN A 16 15.13 12.10 12.98
N ARG A 17 16.12 12.59 13.74
CA ARG A 17 16.62 11.90 14.94
C ARG A 17 15.70 12.08 16.15
N GLU A 18 15.01 13.21 16.28
CA GLU A 18 14.04 13.43 17.35
C GLU A 18 12.76 12.64 17.13
N THR A 19 12.28 12.47 15.88
CA THR A 19 11.13 11.61 15.58
C THR A 19 11.45 10.13 15.79
N ALA A 20 12.63 9.66 15.40
CA ALA A 20 13.08 8.29 15.69
C ALA A 20 13.26 8.04 17.19
N ALA A 21 13.86 8.99 17.95
CA ALA A 21 14.07 8.85 19.38
C ALA A 21 12.76 8.94 20.20
N PHE A 22 11.72 9.60 19.68
CA PHE A 22 10.42 9.68 20.36
C PHE A 22 9.61 8.39 20.21
N SER A 23 9.78 7.66 19.09
CA SER A 23 9.21 6.33 18.86
C SER A 23 9.81 5.29 19.82
N ASP A 24 11.12 5.36 20.07
CA ASP A 24 11.83 4.42 20.97
C ASP A 24 11.49 4.60 22.47
N ILE A 25 10.93 5.75 22.86
CA ILE A 25 10.63 6.05 24.29
C ILE A 25 9.25 5.54 24.72
N LEU A 26 8.31 5.33 23.79
CA LEU A 26 6.93 4.89 24.08
C LEU A 26 6.62 3.46 23.65
N GLY A 27 7.57 2.71 23.06
CA GLY A 27 7.44 1.28 22.80
C GLY A 27 6.20 0.85 21.99
N GLY A 28 5.60 1.75 21.23
CA GLY A 28 4.47 1.44 20.35
C GLY A 28 4.92 0.67 19.11
N ILE A 29 4.20 -0.38 18.75
CA ILE A 29 4.41 -1.12 17.51
C ILE A 29 4.06 -0.21 16.35
N VAL A 30 4.98 -0.05 15.38
CA VAL A 30 4.85 0.87 14.25
C VAL A 30 5.31 0.18 12.97
N MET A 31 4.44 0.05 11.99
CA MET A 31 4.80 -0.36 10.64
C MET A 31 4.70 0.85 9.71
N LYS A 32 5.78 1.19 9.02
CA LYS A 32 5.76 2.29 8.07
C LYS A 32 5.31 1.80 6.70
N LEU A 33 4.32 2.50 6.13
CA LEU A 33 3.82 2.30 4.79
C LEU A 33 4.17 3.51 3.94
N THR A 34 4.70 3.27 2.75
CA THR A 34 4.96 4.34 1.75
C THR A 34 4.31 3.94 0.43
N TRP A 35 3.39 4.76 -0.05
CA TRP A 35 2.82 4.61 -1.38
C TRP A 35 3.80 5.11 -2.44
N LEU A 36 4.18 4.26 -3.36
CA LEU A 36 5.13 4.58 -4.42
C LEU A 36 4.44 4.87 -5.76
N GLY A 37 3.10 4.97 -5.76
CA GLY A 37 2.26 5.17 -6.92
C GLY A 37 1.55 3.90 -7.37
N HIS A 38 0.44 4.03 -8.08
CA HIS A 38 -0.38 2.94 -8.58
C HIS A 38 -0.78 1.96 -7.47
N ALA A 39 -0.43 0.68 -7.58
CA ALA A 39 -0.59 -0.32 -6.52
C ALA A 39 0.72 -0.62 -5.76
N CYS A 40 1.78 0.15 -6.02
CA CYS A 40 3.10 -0.09 -5.45
C CYS A 40 3.23 0.51 -4.05
N PHE A 41 3.62 -0.33 -3.10
CA PHE A 41 3.90 0.08 -1.71
C PHE A 41 5.24 -0.43 -1.23
N LEU A 42 5.83 0.32 -0.30
CA LEU A 42 6.97 -0.10 0.51
C LEU A 42 6.47 -0.27 1.95
N LEU A 43 6.62 -1.46 2.51
CA LEU A 43 6.42 -1.76 3.93
C LEU A 43 7.77 -1.81 4.63
N GLU A 44 7.87 -1.15 5.79
CA GLU A 44 9.10 -1.12 6.59
C GLU A 44 8.78 -1.43 8.06
N GLU A 45 9.51 -2.40 8.63
CA GLU A 45 9.45 -2.77 10.04
C GLU A 45 10.84 -3.21 10.49
N ASP A 46 11.32 -2.67 11.62
CA ASP A 46 12.67 -2.94 12.16
C ASP A 46 13.79 -2.83 11.10
N GLY A 47 13.69 -1.84 10.20
CA GLY A 47 14.62 -1.64 9.10
C GLY A 47 14.58 -2.72 8.01
N TYR A 48 13.67 -3.71 8.08
CA TYR A 48 13.38 -4.62 6.99
C TYR A 48 12.40 -3.96 6.01
N ARG A 49 12.65 -4.10 4.72
CA ARG A 49 11.91 -3.42 3.65
C ARG A 49 11.34 -4.42 2.67
N ILE A 50 10.05 -4.33 2.41
CA ILE A 50 9.32 -5.14 1.43
C ILE A 50 8.69 -4.21 0.40
N VAL A 51 8.93 -4.47 -0.89
CA VAL A 51 8.22 -3.78 -1.98
C VAL A 51 7.10 -4.67 -2.49
N LEU A 52 5.93 -4.07 -2.70
CA LEU A 52 4.73 -4.70 -3.23
C LEU A 52 4.41 -4.11 -4.59
N ASP A 53 4.12 -4.95 -5.57
CA ASP A 53 3.66 -4.61 -6.92
C ASP A 53 4.45 -3.46 -7.57
N PRO A 54 5.78 -3.60 -7.76
CA PRO A 54 6.55 -2.59 -8.47
C PRO A 54 6.10 -2.51 -9.93
N TYR A 55 5.95 -1.30 -10.45
CA TYR A 55 5.43 -1.04 -11.79
C TYR A 55 6.50 -0.51 -12.75
N THR A 56 6.21 -0.65 -14.05
CA THR A 56 6.87 0.08 -15.14
C THR A 56 5.82 0.61 -16.12
N GLY A 57 6.11 1.72 -16.77
CA GLY A 57 5.25 2.25 -17.84
C GLY A 57 3.89 2.81 -17.42
N VAL A 58 3.62 3.00 -16.13
CA VAL A 58 2.39 3.67 -15.67
C VAL A 58 2.54 5.18 -15.84
N ALA A 59 1.59 5.78 -16.56
CA ALA A 59 1.67 7.18 -16.98
C ALA A 59 1.83 8.14 -15.81
N GLY A 60 2.68 9.16 -16.01
CA GLY A 60 2.95 10.24 -15.05
C GLY A 60 3.93 9.88 -13.94
N TYR A 61 3.96 8.64 -13.49
CA TYR A 61 4.89 8.23 -12.43
C TYR A 61 6.34 8.12 -12.94
N PRO A 62 7.32 8.54 -12.13
CA PRO A 62 8.72 8.38 -12.49
C PRO A 62 9.13 6.90 -12.46
N PRO A 63 10.21 6.52 -13.18
CA PRO A 63 10.79 5.19 -13.04
C PRO A 63 11.14 4.89 -11.58
N LEU A 64 10.80 3.67 -11.14
CA LEU A 64 11.14 3.22 -9.79
C LEU A 64 12.62 2.79 -9.71
N HIS A 65 13.28 3.15 -8.61
CA HIS A 65 14.60 2.65 -8.21
C HIS A 65 14.53 2.43 -6.69
N ILE A 66 14.31 1.19 -6.27
CA ILE A 66 13.99 0.86 -4.90
C ILE A 66 15.01 -0.13 -4.35
N GLN A 67 15.46 0.07 -3.12
CA GLN A 67 16.25 -0.90 -2.38
C GLN A 67 15.34 -1.57 -1.34
N ALA A 68 15.23 -2.90 -1.37
CA ALA A 68 14.41 -3.68 -0.45
C ALA A 68 15.02 -5.06 -0.17
N HIS A 69 14.62 -5.73 0.90
CA HIS A 69 15.04 -7.08 1.24
C HIS A 69 14.20 -8.13 0.51
N ALA A 70 12.94 -7.79 0.19
CA ALA A 70 12.04 -8.66 -0.54
C ALA A 70 11.12 -7.87 -1.47
N VAL A 71 10.65 -8.54 -2.53
CA VAL A 71 9.66 -8.03 -3.46
C VAL A 71 8.56 -9.07 -3.66
N PHE A 72 7.31 -8.63 -3.62
CA PHE A 72 6.14 -9.47 -3.84
C PHE A 72 5.25 -8.84 -4.90
N CYS A 73 4.81 -9.65 -5.86
CA CYS A 73 3.95 -9.24 -6.95
C CYS A 73 2.62 -10.00 -6.88
N SER A 74 1.51 -9.30 -6.92
CA SER A 74 0.16 -9.92 -6.87
C SER A 74 -0.12 -10.78 -8.09
N HIS A 75 0.39 -10.35 -9.26
CA HIS A 75 0.26 -11.05 -10.54
C HIS A 75 1.36 -10.59 -11.52
N GLY A 76 1.31 -11.08 -12.76
CA GLY A 76 2.41 -10.91 -13.72
C GLY A 76 2.30 -9.77 -14.72
N HIS A 77 1.37 -8.82 -14.59
CA HIS A 77 1.28 -7.69 -15.51
C HIS A 77 2.41 -6.68 -15.27
N PHE A 78 2.76 -5.91 -16.31
CA PHE A 78 3.91 -4.99 -16.30
C PHE A 78 3.81 -3.88 -15.24
N ASP A 79 2.62 -3.51 -14.88
CA ASP A 79 2.28 -2.50 -13.88
C ASP A 79 2.25 -3.04 -12.43
N HIS A 80 2.60 -4.34 -12.24
CA HIS A 80 2.69 -5.00 -10.93
C HIS A 80 3.92 -5.90 -10.77
N HIS A 81 4.71 -6.12 -11.84
CA HIS A 81 5.79 -7.11 -11.82
C HIS A 81 7.13 -6.57 -12.36
N ALA A 82 7.41 -5.28 -12.17
CA ALA A 82 8.67 -4.68 -12.59
C ALA A 82 9.79 -4.93 -11.56
N THR A 83 10.10 -6.19 -11.28
CA THR A 83 11.09 -6.58 -10.25
C THR A 83 12.50 -6.07 -10.53
N ASP A 84 12.84 -5.80 -11.80
CA ASP A 84 14.15 -5.28 -12.22
C ASP A 84 14.43 -3.85 -11.68
N CYS A 85 13.39 -3.12 -11.24
CA CYS A 85 13.57 -1.81 -10.61
C CYS A 85 13.93 -1.90 -9.11
N VAL A 86 13.99 -3.11 -8.54
CA VAL A 86 14.28 -3.37 -7.14
C VAL A 86 15.68 -3.95 -6.97
N GLU A 87 16.57 -3.20 -6.34
CA GLU A 87 17.86 -3.67 -5.89
C GLU A 87 17.69 -4.41 -4.56
N LEU A 88 18.03 -5.71 -4.55
CA LEU A 88 17.91 -6.51 -3.33
C LEU A 88 19.04 -6.15 -2.35
N LEU A 89 18.66 -5.80 -1.14
CA LEU A 89 19.54 -5.59 0.00
C LEU A 89 20.11 -6.93 0.49
N PRO A 90 21.24 -6.92 1.24
CA PRO A 90 21.80 -8.12 1.83
C PRO A 90 20.78 -8.89 2.65
N GLU A 91 20.82 -10.22 2.54
CA GLU A 91 19.91 -11.12 3.25
C GLU A 91 19.98 -10.91 4.77
N ARG A 92 18.82 -10.85 5.39
CA ARG A 92 18.64 -10.84 6.83
C ARG A 92 17.32 -11.50 7.20
N GLU A 93 17.17 -11.90 8.46
CA GLU A 93 15.93 -12.47 8.97
C GLU A 93 14.78 -11.46 8.84
N SER A 94 13.65 -11.94 8.29
CA SER A 94 12.45 -11.12 8.10
C SER A 94 11.63 -11.07 9.38
N PRO A 95 11.23 -9.86 9.87
CA PRO A 95 10.25 -9.75 10.94
C PRO A 95 8.83 -10.06 10.47
N PHE A 96 8.62 -10.13 9.13
CA PHE A 96 7.29 -10.38 8.56
C PHE A 96 6.99 -11.86 8.42
N THR A 97 5.78 -12.25 8.80
CA THR A 97 5.13 -13.45 8.29
C THR A 97 4.22 -13.06 7.13
N VAL A 98 4.17 -13.90 6.08
CA VAL A 98 3.38 -13.64 4.88
C VAL A 98 2.40 -14.79 4.66
N ARG A 99 1.12 -14.45 4.46
CA ARG A 99 0.08 -15.39 4.02
C ARG A 99 -0.43 -14.98 2.64
N GLU A 100 -0.77 -15.95 1.83
CA GLU A 100 -1.24 -15.75 0.46
C GLU A 100 -2.62 -16.37 0.28
N ILE A 101 -3.53 -15.64 -0.36
CA ILE A 101 -4.87 -16.11 -0.71
C ILE A 101 -5.06 -15.89 -2.21
N GLU A 102 -5.37 -16.96 -2.92
CA GLU A 102 -5.68 -16.91 -4.35
C GLU A 102 -7.02 -16.21 -4.58
N THR A 103 -7.01 -15.25 -5.49
CA THR A 103 -8.17 -14.53 -5.98
C THR A 103 -8.04 -14.35 -7.50
N PHE A 104 -8.92 -13.57 -8.11
CA PHE A 104 -8.92 -13.35 -9.54
C PHE A 104 -8.90 -11.86 -9.88
N HIS A 105 -8.26 -11.56 -11.00
CA HIS A 105 -8.18 -10.21 -11.57
C HIS A 105 -9.42 -9.85 -12.42
N ASP A 106 -10.49 -10.62 -12.28
CA ASP A 106 -11.77 -10.39 -12.92
C ASP A 106 -12.92 -11.11 -12.17
N ASP A 107 -14.15 -10.80 -12.54
CA ASP A 107 -15.37 -11.38 -11.98
C ASP A 107 -15.78 -12.72 -12.64
N ARG A 108 -14.92 -13.30 -13.49
CA ARG A 108 -15.15 -14.54 -14.24
C ARG A 108 -14.18 -15.65 -13.86
N GLY A 109 -13.69 -15.63 -12.64
CA GLY A 109 -12.77 -16.64 -12.13
C GLY A 109 -11.43 -16.68 -12.87
N GLY A 110 -10.92 -15.51 -13.26
CA GLY A 110 -9.64 -15.36 -13.94
C GLY A 110 -9.68 -15.60 -15.46
N ALA A 111 -10.87 -15.79 -16.03
CA ALA A 111 -10.99 -16.11 -17.47
C ALA A 111 -10.59 -14.94 -18.39
N LEU A 112 -10.60 -13.70 -17.90
CA LEU A 112 -10.26 -12.51 -18.69
C LEU A 112 -8.83 -12.02 -18.43
N ARG A 113 -8.40 -11.95 -17.14
CA ARG A 113 -7.15 -11.32 -16.73
C ARG A 113 -6.27 -12.21 -15.86
N GLY A 114 -6.72 -13.44 -15.57
CA GLY A 114 -5.95 -14.41 -14.80
C GLY A 114 -6.16 -14.31 -13.28
N THR A 115 -5.24 -14.94 -12.57
CA THR A 115 -5.23 -14.97 -11.11
C THR A 115 -4.63 -13.70 -10.53
N ASN A 116 -5.03 -13.40 -9.31
CA ASN A 116 -4.47 -12.38 -8.46
C ASN A 116 -4.18 -12.99 -7.07
N THR A 117 -3.13 -12.58 -6.42
CA THR A 117 -2.77 -13.05 -5.08
C THR A 117 -2.92 -11.92 -4.07
N VAL A 118 -3.87 -12.07 -3.16
CA VAL A 118 -3.95 -11.23 -1.95
C VAL A 118 -2.88 -11.70 -0.97
N ARG A 119 -2.11 -10.75 -0.43
CA ARG A 119 -1.07 -11.04 0.57
C ARG A 119 -1.31 -10.32 1.87
N ILE A 120 -1.15 -11.03 2.97
CA ILE A 120 -1.24 -10.48 4.32
C ILE A 120 0.16 -10.52 4.93
N PHE A 121 0.68 -9.35 5.26
CA PHE A 121 1.97 -9.12 5.91
C PHE A 121 1.72 -8.83 7.38
N THR A 122 2.32 -9.61 8.27
CA THR A 122 2.18 -9.39 9.72
C THR A 122 3.56 -9.24 10.35
N ALA A 123 3.79 -8.15 11.04
CA ALA A 123 5.00 -7.90 11.83
C ALA A 123 4.66 -7.05 13.05
N GLY A 124 5.37 -7.23 14.15
CA GLY A 124 5.18 -6.44 15.38
C GLY A 124 3.74 -6.47 15.93
N GLY A 125 2.90 -7.43 15.58
CA GLY A 125 1.49 -7.48 15.98
C GLY A 125 0.53 -6.71 15.09
N LEU A 126 1.03 -5.99 14.07
CA LEU A 126 0.22 -5.32 13.05
C LEU A 126 0.14 -6.15 11.78
N SER A 127 -0.98 -6.06 11.07
CA SER A 127 -1.24 -6.81 9.83
C SER A 127 -1.76 -5.89 8.72
N VAL A 128 -1.19 -6.05 7.51
CA VAL A 128 -1.57 -5.32 6.30
C VAL A 128 -1.94 -6.32 5.22
N ALA A 129 -3.14 -6.21 4.65
CA ALA A 129 -3.55 -6.96 3.48
C ALA A 129 -3.38 -6.09 2.22
N HIS A 130 -2.55 -6.54 1.28
CA HIS A 130 -2.46 -5.97 -0.07
C HIS A 130 -3.34 -6.80 -1.00
N LEU A 131 -4.37 -6.17 -1.57
CA LEU A 131 -5.37 -6.89 -2.37
C LEU A 131 -4.97 -7.05 -3.84
N GLY A 132 -3.83 -6.46 -4.27
CA GLY A 132 -3.42 -6.47 -5.68
C GLY A 132 -4.51 -5.92 -6.58
N ASP A 133 -4.70 -6.52 -7.73
CA ASP A 133 -5.76 -6.17 -8.67
C ASP A 133 -6.99 -7.07 -8.49
N LEU A 134 -7.52 -7.09 -7.27
CA LEU A 134 -8.75 -7.81 -6.97
C LEU A 134 -9.88 -7.35 -7.91
N GLY A 135 -10.38 -8.28 -8.74
CA GLY A 135 -11.38 -8.00 -9.78
C GLY A 135 -12.79 -8.49 -9.47
N HIS A 136 -13.07 -8.96 -8.25
CA HIS A 136 -14.36 -9.51 -7.84
C HIS A 136 -14.65 -9.30 -6.37
N GLN A 137 -15.89 -9.52 -5.94
CA GLN A 137 -16.25 -9.55 -4.53
C GLN A 137 -15.65 -10.80 -3.87
N LEU A 138 -15.10 -10.63 -2.66
CA LEU A 138 -14.58 -11.77 -1.89
C LEU A 138 -15.69 -12.77 -1.58
N THR A 139 -15.40 -14.05 -1.74
CA THR A 139 -16.27 -15.08 -1.18
C THR A 139 -16.17 -15.11 0.33
N VAL A 140 -17.13 -15.75 0.99
CA VAL A 140 -17.10 -15.93 2.47
C VAL A 140 -15.83 -16.67 2.90
N GLU A 141 -15.39 -17.65 2.10
CA GLU A 141 -14.19 -18.43 2.38
C GLU A 141 -12.92 -17.58 2.21
N GLN A 142 -12.87 -16.73 1.16
CA GLN A 142 -11.74 -15.81 0.93
C GLN A 142 -11.66 -14.75 2.04
N ALA A 143 -12.78 -14.12 2.40
CA ALA A 143 -12.84 -13.17 3.48
C ALA A 143 -12.40 -13.81 4.83
N ALA A 144 -12.89 -15.03 5.12
CA ALA A 144 -12.48 -15.78 6.30
C ALA A 144 -11.00 -16.18 6.28
N ALA A 145 -10.44 -16.51 5.11
CA ALA A 145 -9.02 -16.83 4.94
C ALA A 145 -8.12 -15.60 5.10
N ILE A 146 -8.54 -14.42 4.64
CA ILE A 146 -7.86 -13.15 4.93
C ILE A 146 -7.91 -12.89 6.44
N GLY A 147 -9.09 -13.05 7.04
CA GLY A 147 -9.32 -12.87 8.46
C GLY A 147 -9.19 -11.40 8.91
N PRO A 148 -9.14 -11.15 10.22
CA PRO A 148 -8.95 -9.80 10.75
C PRO A 148 -7.59 -9.23 10.33
N VAL A 149 -7.59 -8.02 9.79
CA VAL A 149 -6.38 -7.27 9.43
C VAL A 149 -6.51 -5.82 9.91
N ASP A 150 -5.38 -5.21 10.27
CA ASP A 150 -5.37 -3.82 10.75
C ASP A 150 -5.55 -2.83 9.60
N ALA A 151 -4.89 -3.09 8.47
CA ALA A 151 -5.00 -2.25 7.29
C ALA A 151 -5.26 -3.06 6.02
N VAL A 152 -5.99 -2.45 5.08
CA VAL A 152 -6.24 -2.99 3.74
C VAL A 152 -5.79 -1.97 2.70
N LEU A 153 -4.92 -2.40 1.77
CA LEU A 153 -4.57 -1.66 0.56
C LEU A 153 -5.49 -2.18 -0.56
N VAL A 154 -6.47 -1.37 -0.97
CA VAL A 154 -7.59 -1.79 -1.82
C VAL A 154 -7.61 -1.04 -3.14
N PRO A 155 -7.69 -1.72 -4.31
CA PRO A 155 -7.88 -1.06 -5.59
C PRO A 155 -9.29 -0.47 -5.67
N VAL A 156 -9.43 0.75 -6.23
CA VAL A 156 -10.71 1.47 -6.27
C VAL A 156 -11.06 2.02 -7.66
N GLY A 157 -10.15 1.91 -8.64
CA GLY A 157 -10.28 2.56 -9.94
C GLY A 157 -11.23 1.88 -10.93
N GLY A 158 -11.75 0.69 -10.63
CA GLY A 158 -12.63 -0.03 -11.56
C GLY A 158 -11.93 -0.45 -12.85
N VAL A 159 -12.69 -0.74 -13.91
CA VAL A 159 -12.26 -1.20 -15.24
C VAL A 159 -11.46 -2.51 -15.21
N TYR A 160 -10.36 -2.55 -14.53
CA TYR A 160 -9.50 -3.72 -14.36
C TYR A 160 -9.71 -4.40 -13.01
N THR A 161 -10.10 -3.67 -12.01
CA THR A 161 -10.28 -4.09 -10.61
C THR A 161 -11.73 -3.89 -10.17
N VAL A 162 -12.02 -4.14 -8.90
CA VAL A 162 -13.27 -3.67 -8.31
C VAL A 162 -13.36 -2.15 -8.40
N ASP A 163 -14.56 -1.63 -8.61
CA ASP A 163 -14.86 -0.20 -8.57
C ASP A 163 -15.00 0.32 -7.13
N ALA A 164 -15.30 1.60 -6.98
CA ALA A 164 -15.48 2.24 -5.69
C ALA A 164 -16.48 1.50 -4.78
N ALA A 165 -17.64 1.14 -5.31
CA ALA A 165 -18.68 0.43 -4.55
C ALA A 165 -18.24 -0.99 -4.19
N GLY A 166 -17.59 -1.68 -5.12
CA GLY A 166 -17.02 -3.00 -4.91
C GLY A 166 -15.91 -3.00 -3.86
N ALA A 167 -15.02 -2.01 -3.89
CA ALA A 167 -13.97 -1.83 -2.91
C ALA A 167 -14.53 -1.55 -1.51
N LYS A 168 -15.58 -0.72 -1.43
CA LYS A 168 -16.28 -0.46 -0.15
C LYS A 168 -16.89 -1.74 0.42
N ALA A 169 -17.54 -2.56 -0.43
CA ALA A 169 -18.12 -3.83 0.00
C ALA A 169 -17.04 -4.82 0.50
N VAL A 170 -15.85 -4.84 -0.13
CA VAL A 170 -14.71 -5.62 0.35
C VAL A 170 -14.23 -5.12 1.73
N CYS A 171 -14.12 -3.80 1.91
CA CYS A 171 -13.78 -3.23 3.22
C CYS A 171 -14.83 -3.57 4.28
N ASP A 172 -16.13 -3.52 3.91
CA ASP A 172 -17.22 -3.89 4.82
C ASP A 172 -17.23 -5.38 5.20
N ALA A 173 -16.70 -6.25 4.33
CA ALA A 173 -16.56 -7.68 4.63
C ALA A 173 -15.36 -7.99 5.54
N LEU A 174 -14.28 -7.21 5.42
CA LEU A 174 -13.03 -7.43 6.17
C LEU A 174 -12.96 -6.64 7.48
N HIS A 175 -13.73 -5.54 7.62
CA HIS A 175 -13.74 -4.65 8.78
C HIS A 175 -12.36 -4.16 9.25
N PRO A 176 -11.48 -3.69 8.36
CA PRO A 176 -10.17 -3.18 8.76
C PRO A 176 -10.32 -1.86 9.54
N ARG A 177 -9.37 -1.56 10.43
CA ARG A 177 -9.33 -0.24 11.10
C ARG A 177 -8.85 0.87 10.18
N CYS A 178 -7.94 0.53 9.26
CA CYS A 178 -7.32 1.45 8.30
C CYS A 178 -7.55 0.95 6.87
N VAL A 179 -7.94 1.86 5.99
CA VAL A 179 -8.12 1.58 4.56
C VAL A 179 -7.24 2.53 3.77
N VAL A 180 -6.52 2.00 2.79
CA VAL A 180 -5.68 2.79 1.88
C VAL A 180 -6.12 2.49 0.46
N PRO A 181 -6.77 3.43 -0.24
CA PRO A 181 -7.14 3.25 -1.63
C PRO A 181 -5.90 3.29 -2.53
N MET A 182 -5.90 2.46 -3.57
CA MET A 182 -4.84 2.38 -4.56
C MET A 182 -5.41 2.11 -5.96
N HIS A 183 -4.55 2.06 -6.98
CA HIS A 183 -4.91 1.72 -8.36
C HIS A 183 -6.03 2.61 -8.92
N TYR A 184 -5.88 3.92 -8.76
CA TYR A 184 -6.79 4.94 -9.26
C TYR A 184 -6.04 5.99 -10.09
N HIS A 185 -6.77 6.73 -10.92
CA HIS A 185 -6.23 7.86 -11.68
C HIS A 185 -6.27 9.14 -10.86
N HIS A 186 -5.17 9.89 -10.84
CA HIS A 186 -5.12 11.29 -10.38
C HIS A 186 -4.13 12.08 -11.23
N ALA A 187 -4.65 12.96 -12.05
CA ALA A 187 -3.84 13.66 -13.05
C ALA A 187 -2.61 14.36 -12.41
N PRO A 188 -1.40 14.23 -13.00
CA PRO A 188 -1.10 13.56 -14.28
C PRO A 188 -0.76 12.06 -14.19
N TYR A 189 -1.04 11.41 -13.07
CA TYR A 189 -0.59 10.05 -12.72
C TYR A 189 -1.69 9.01 -12.91
N GLY A 190 -1.25 7.79 -13.24
CA GLY A 190 -2.10 6.62 -13.31
C GLY A 190 -2.67 6.35 -14.69
N LEU A 191 -3.40 5.24 -14.82
CA LEU A 191 -4.07 4.84 -16.05
C LEU A 191 -5.29 5.74 -16.26
N THR A 192 -5.40 6.37 -17.43
CA THR A 192 -6.46 7.35 -17.71
C THR A 192 -7.85 6.78 -17.88
N GLU A 193 -7.95 5.47 -18.09
CA GLU A 193 -9.19 4.73 -18.25
C GLU A 193 -9.84 4.28 -16.94
N VAL A 194 -9.09 4.33 -15.81
CA VAL A 194 -9.66 4.00 -14.50
C VAL A 194 -10.19 5.24 -13.80
N ASP A 195 -11.12 5.04 -12.88
CA ASP A 195 -11.71 6.13 -12.12
C ASP A 195 -10.71 6.76 -11.14
N SER A 196 -11.03 7.97 -10.71
CA SER A 196 -10.32 8.65 -9.63
C SER A 196 -10.72 8.10 -8.25
N VAL A 197 -10.08 8.59 -7.19
CA VAL A 197 -10.36 8.12 -5.83
C VAL A 197 -11.65 8.70 -5.24
N GLU A 198 -12.13 9.84 -5.74
CA GLU A 198 -13.26 10.59 -5.18
C GLU A 198 -14.53 9.74 -5.04
N PRO A 199 -14.98 8.93 -6.04
CA PRO A 199 -16.16 8.08 -5.88
C PRO A 199 -16.07 7.10 -4.72
N PHE A 200 -14.85 6.64 -4.39
CA PHE A 200 -14.64 5.78 -3.23
C PHE A 200 -14.71 6.58 -1.92
N LEU A 201 -14.10 7.75 -1.87
CA LEU A 201 -14.09 8.59 -0.67
C LEU A 201 -15.49 9.09 -0.30
N GLU A 202 -16.37 9.35 -1.28
CA GLU A 202 -17.77 9.74 -1.06
C GLU A 202 -18.60 8.67 -0.34
N LEU A 203 -18.13 7.41 -0.29
CA LEU A 203 -18.80 6.31 0.43
C LEU A 203 -18.43 6.23 1.91
N TRP A 204 -17.59 7.15 2.39
CA TRP A 204 -17.13 7.21 3.78
C TRP A 204 -17.56 8.50 4.46
N PRO A 205 -17.78 8.50 5.80
CA PRO A 205 -17.93 9.74 6.54
C PRO A 205 -16.70 10.65 6.33
N ALA A 206 -16.93 11.92 6.07
CA ALA A 206 -15.84 12.85 5.75
C ALA A 206 -14.79 12.96 6.87
N GLU A 207 -15.21 12.78 8.13
CA GLU A 207 -14.35 12.78 9.31
C GLU A 207 -13.44 11.55 9.40
N GLU A 208 -13.75 10.47 8.67
CA GLU A 208 -12.93 9.26 8.59
C GLU A 208 -11.92 9.31 7.43
N VAL A 209 -12.01 10.32 6.55
CA VAL A 209 -11.11 10.47 5.40
C VAL A 209 -9.96 11.40 5.74
N HIS A 210 -8.72 10.88 5.68
CA HIS A 210 -7.51 11.60 6.04
C HIS A 210 -6.58 11.76 4.83
N HIS A 211 -6.57 12.97 4.24
CA HIS A 211 -5.61 13.31 3.17
C HIS A 211 -4.25 13.59 3.77
N LEU A 212 -3.27 12.76 3.43
CA LEU A 212 -1.91 12.85 3.98
C LEU A 212 -1.07 13.88 3.22
N GLN A 213 -0.10 14.51 3.91
CA GLN A 213 0.82 15.50 3.33
C GLN A 213 2.07 14.84 2.72
N GLY A 214 1.92 13.64 2.17
CA GLY A 214 3.01 12.90 1.53
C GLY A 214 2.66 11.42 1.34
N ALA A 215 3.59 10.70 0.75
CA ALA A 215 3.39 9.31 0.36
C ALA A 215 3.49 8.32 1.54
N ALA A 216 4.07 8.70 2.67
CA ALA A 216 4.36 7.82 3.78
C ALA A 216 3.54 8.14 5.02
N PHE A 217 3.16 7.10 5.76
CA PHE A 217 2.57 7.21 7.09
C PHE A 217 2.95 6.00 7.96
N GLU A 218 2.70 6.11 9.25
CA GLU A 218 2.92 5.06 10.23
C GLU A 218 1.58 4.40 10.59
N LEU A 219 1.50 3.09 10.37
CA LEU A 219 0.43 2.26 10.86
C LEU A 219 0.73 1.88 12.31
N THR A 220 -0.18 2.22 13.20
CA THR A 220 -0.14 1.90 14.62
C THR A 220 -1.47 1.28 15.05
N GLU A 221 -1.59 0.87 16.30
CA GLU A 221 -2.87 0.42 16.86
C GLU A 221 -3.95 1.51 16.88
N GLN A 222 -3.56 2.79 16.84
CA GLN A 222 -4.46 3.94 16.85
C GLN A 222 -4.83 4.44 15.45
N THR A 223 -4.17 3.96 14.39
CA THR A 223 -4.46 4.38 13.02
C THR A 223 -5.81 3.84 12.57
N THR A 224 -6.73 4.74 12.23
CA THR A 224 -8.11 4.40 11.83
C THR A 224 -8.58 5.26 10.67
N GLY A 225 -9.58 4.78 9.92
CA GLY A 225 -10.19 5.52 8.81
C GLY A 225 -9.48 5.29 7.46
N VAL A 226 -9.77 6.14 6.50
CA VAL A 226 -9.27 6.06 5.12
C VAL A 226 -8.07 6.97 5.00
N MET A 227 -6.89 6.40 4.84
CA MET A 227 -5.64 7.13 4.63
C MET A 227 -5.42 7.32 3.12
N VAL A 228 -5.38 8.56 2.67
CA VAL A 228 -5.17 8.92 1.26
C VAL A 228 -3.79 9.56 1.12
N PRO A 229 -2.74 8.78 0.79
CA PRO A 229 -1.41 9.32 0.57
C PRO A 229 -1.39 10.24 -0.65
N SER A 230 -0.50 11.23 -0.65
CA SER A 230 -0.23 12.09 -1.80
C SER A 230 1.12 11.74 -2.44
N PHE A 231 1.16 11.79 -3.78
CA PHE A 231 2.36 11.50 -4.56
C PHE A 231 3.14 12.80 -4.87
#